data_6162fbdd02752b229f5555ef7b17e395
#
_entry.id   6162fbdd02752b229f5555ef7b17e395
#
_cell.length_a   1.000
_cell.length_b   1.000
_cell.length_c   1.000
_cell.angle_alpha   90.00
_cell.angle_beta   90.00
_cell.angle_gamma   90.00
#
_symmetry.space_group_name_H-M   'P 1'
#
loop_
_entity.id
_entity.type
_entity.pdbx_description
1 polymer ?
#
loop_
_entity_poly.entity_id
_entity_poly.type
_entity_poly.pdbx_seq_one_letter_code
_entity_poly.pdbx_strand_id
1 'polypeptide(L)'
;MSKKFKLDTNLVRGGLTRSNFNETSEAIFLNSGFVYDSAEQAEAIFKGEKSGFQYTRYANPTIEMFEQRLALLDGSEACFATASGMAAVFGSMMCQLQAGDHVVSASALFGSCRYTE
;
A
#
# COMPACT_ATOMS: atom_id res chain seq x y z
N MET A 1 19.85 -13.10 -2.30
CA MET A 1 18.77 -14.12 -2.34
C MET A 1 17.84 -13.86 -1.15
N SER A 2 16.65 -13.34 -1.37
CA SER A 2 15.64 -13.16 -0.31
C SER A 2 15.22 -14.55 0.18
N LYS A 3 15.37 -14.83 1.49
CA LYS A 3 14.83 -16.06 2.09
C LYS A 3 13.32 -16.09 1.87
N LYS A 4 12.83 -17.05 1.08
CA LYS A 4 11.38 -17.30 0.98
C LYS A 4 10.93 -17.89 2.32
N PHE A 5 10.21 -17.08 3.10
CA PHE A 5 9.57 -17.55 4.32
C PHE A 5 8.31 -18.37 3.99
N LYS A 6 7.90 -19.24 4.92
CA LYS A 6 6.60 -19.90 4.87
C LYS A 6 5.47 -18.89 5.09
N LEU A 7 4.27 -19.23 4.65
CA LEU A 7 3.08 -18.38 4.77
C LEU A 7 2.87 -17.86 6.21
N ASP A 8 2.94 -18.76 7.20
CA ASP A 8 2.77 -18.39 8.62
C ASP A 8 3.81 -17.37 9.09
N THR A 9 5.04 -17.46 8.59
CA THR A 9 6.09 -16.49 8.91
C THR A 9 5.82 -15.15 8.21
N ASN A 10 5.32 -15.15 6.98
CA ASN A 10 4.94 -13.94 6.27
C ASN A 10 3.76 -13.23 6.94
N LEU A 11 2.79 -13.95 7.49
CA LEU A 11 1.68 -13.38 8.26
C LEU A 11 2.15 -12.55 9.46
N VAL A 12 3.25 -12.95 10.09
CA VAL A 12 3.78 -12.32 11.31
C VAL A 12 4.93 -11.34 11.01
N ARG A 13 5.75 -11.61 9.98
CA ARG A 13 7.03 -10.91 9.76
C ARG A 13 7.15 -10.30 8.36
N GLY A 14 6.23 -10.61 7.44
CA GLY A 14 6.27 -10.08 6.08
C GLY A 14 6.07 -8.58 6.05
N GLY A 15 6.86 -7.88 5.23
CA GLY A 15 6.79 -6.43 5.09
C GLY A 15 7.31 -5.62 6.29
N LEU A 16 7.80 -6.29 7.37
CA LEU A 16 8.28 -5.58 8.55
C LEU A 16 9.60 -4.85 8.27
N THR A 17 9.54 -3.53 8.28
CA THR A 17 10.69 -2.63 8.29
C THR A 17 10.87 -2.08 9.71
N ARG A 18 12.02 -2.33 10.32
CA ARG A 18 12.34 -1.86 11.66
C ARG A 18 12.84 -0.42 11.64
N SER A 19 12.44 0.34 12.65
CA SER A 19 13.02 1.66 12.90
C SER A 19 14.41 1.55 13.53
N ASN A 20 15.02 2.68 13.86
CA ASN A 20 16.29 2.72 14.57
C ASN A 20 16.25 2.10 15.98
N PHE A 21 15.05 1.79 16.50
CA PHE A 21 14.87 1.13 17.79
C PHE A 21 14.89 -0.40 17.72
N ASN A 22 14.91 -0.98 16.51
CA ASN A 22 14.97 -2.44 16.28
C ASN A 22 13.83 -3.21 16.98
N GLU A 23 12.64 -2.67 16.99
CA GLU A 23 11.44 -3.25 17.59
C GLU A 23 11.12 -4.63 17.01
N THR A 24 10.49 -5.49 17.81
CA THR A 24 10.16 -6.88 17.43
C THR A 24 8.86 -7.02 16.65
N SER A 25 7.97 -6.01 16.75
CA SER A 25 6.67 -5.94 16.07
C SER A 25 6.55 -4.63 15.30
N GLU A 26 5.47 -4.46 14.58
CA GLU A 26 5.21 -3.26 13.80
C GLU A 26 5.12 -2.01 14.68
N ALA A 27 5.86 -0.97 14.34
CA ALA A 27 5.64 0.37 14.88
C ALA A 27 4.46 1.05 14.18
N ILE A 28 3.68 1.83 14.92
CA ILE A 28 2.59 2.63 14.36
C ILE A 28 3.02 4.09 14.29
N PHE A 29 3.09 4.64 13.09
CA PHE A 29 3.50 6.01 12.82
C PHE A 29 2.25 6.90 12.67
N LEU A 30 1.82 7.51 13.77
CA LEU A 30 0.67 8.42 13.83
C LEU A 30 1.10 9.87 13.59
N ASN A 31 1.66 10.13 12.42
CA ASN A 31 2.13 11.46 12.03
C ASN A 31 1.64 11.82 10.63
N SER A 32 1.58 13.11 10.32
CA SER A 32 1.18 13.62 9.00
C SER A 32 2.36 13.94 8.10
N GLY A 33 3.50 14.36 8.65
CA GLY A 33 4.67 14.80 7.90
C GLY A 33 5.95 14.19 8.43
N PHE A 34 7.02 14.33 7.64
CA PHE A 34 8.35 13.81 7.92
C PHE A 34 9.37 14.93 7.79
N VAL A 35 10.47 14.86 8.54
CA VAL A 35 11.57 15.83 8.47
C VAL A 35 12.66 15.35 7.52
N TYR A 36 13.46 16.29 7.03
CA TYR A 36 14.57 16.04 6.11
C TYR A 36 15.85 16.61 6.69
N ASP A 37 16.98 16.00 6.38
CA ASP A 37 18.29 16.45 6.84
C ASP A 37 18.76 17.72 6.13
N SER A 38 18.29 17.94 4.89
CA SER A 38 18.60 19.12 4.09
C SER A 38 17.51 19.44 3.06
N ALA A 39 17.54 20.64 2.50
CA ALA A 39 16.64 21.05 1.42
C ALA A 39 16.85 20.22 0.14
N GLU A 40 18.10 19.89 -0.17
CA GLU A 40 18.46 19.05 -1.32
C GLU A 40 17.90 17.62 -1.18
N GLN A 41 17.93 17.07 0.04
CA GLN A 41 17.31 15.77 0.33
C GLN A 41 15.79 15.83 0.11
N ALA A 42 15.14 16.88 0.61
CA ALA A 42 13.72 17.08 0.40
C ALA A 42 13.39 17.15 -1.09
N GLU A 43 14.12 17.97 -1.85
CA GLU A 43 13.94 18.11 -3.30
C GLU A 43 14.09 16.78 -4.03
N ALA A 44 15.12 16.00 -3.73
CA ALA A 44 15.35 14.68 -4.34
C ALA A 44 14.21 13.68 -4.04
N ILE A 45 13.66 13.69 -2.83
CA ILE A 45 12.51 12.86 -2.46
C ILE A 45 11.25 13.32 -3.20
N PHE A 46 10.99 14.63 -3.28
CA PHE A 46 9.83 15.17 -4.01
C PHE A 46 9.89 14.90 -5.52
N LYS A 47 11.09 14.84 -6.11
CA LYS A 47 11.31 14.46 -7.50
C LYS A 47 11.26 12.94 -7.74
N GLY A 48 11.22 12.11 -6.70
CA GLY A 48 11.29 10.64 -6.81
C GLY A 48 12.69 10.10 -7.12
N GLU A 49 13.72 10.92 -7.02
CA GLU A 49 15.13 10.55 -7.24
C GLU A 49 15.72 9.83 -6.03
N LYS A 50 15.12 9.99 -4.86
CA LYS A 50 15.49 9.33 -3.61
C LYS A 50 14.24 8.79 -2.91
N SER A 51 14.33 7.58 -2.38
CA SER A 51 13.26 7.00 -1.54
C SER A 51 13.13 7.77 -0.23
N GLY A 52 11.89 7.98 0.22
CA GLY A 52 11.58 8.64 1.49
C GLY A 52 10.10 8.98 1.60
N PHE A 53 9.67 9.27 2.81
CA PHE A 53 8.31 9.68 3.09
C PHE A 53 8.20 11.21 3.06
N GLN A 54 7.13 11.71 2.48
CA GLN A 54 6.85 13.14 2.35
C GLN A 54 5.71 13.55 3.29
N TYR A 55 4.59 12.89 3.12
CA TYR A 55 3.35 13.17 3.83
C TYR A 55 2.48 11.91 3.86
N THR A 56 1.84 11.64 4.98
CA THR A 56 1.10 10.38 5.22
C THR A 56 0.01 10.09 4.19
N ARG A 57 -0.59 11.11 3.57
CA ARG A 57 -1.58 10.90 2.49
C ARG A 57 -0.97 10.24 1.26
N TYR A 58 0.33 10.44 0.99
CA TYR A 58 1.04 9.78 -0.12
C TYR A 58 1.58 8.43 0.29
N ALA A 59 2.28 8.38 1.43
CA ALA A 59 2.85 7.17 1.97
C ALA A 59 3.15 7.31 3.48
N ASN A 60 3.00 6.20 4.20
CA ASN A 60 3.32 6.12 5.62
C ASN A 60 3.93 4.74 5.92
N PRO A 61 4.96 4.63 6.76
CA PRO A 61 5.61 3.34 7.04
C PRO A 61 4.64 2.26 7.54
N THR A 62 3.61 2.63 8.30
CA THR A 62 2.58 1.69 8.78
C THR A 62 1.75 1.12 7.62
N ILE A 63 1.33 1.99 6.70
CA ILE A 63 0.54 1.59 5.53
C ILE A 63 1.39 0.77 4.58
N GLU A 64 2.61 1.21 4.28
CA GLU A 64 3.55 0.49 3.42
C GLU A 64 3.81 -0.93 3.93
N MET A 65 4.02 -1.12 5.24
CA MET A 65 4.20 -2.43 5.84
C MET A 65 2.97 -3.34 5.62
N PHE A 66 1.77 -2.80 5.79
CA PHE A 66 0.51 -3.51 5.56
C PHE A 66 0.38 -3.93 4.08
N GLU A 67 0.63 -3.01 3.15
CA GLU A 67 0.58 -3.25 1.71
C GLU A 67 1.58 -4.33 1.28
N GLN A 68 2.83 -4.23 1.74
CA GLN A 68 3.86 -5.23 1.46
C GLN A 68 3.49 -6.60 2.01
N ARG A 69 2.92 -6.68 3.21
CA ARG A 69 2.48 -7.95 3.81
C ARG A 69 1.37 -8.58 2.99
N LEU A 70 0.34 -7.82 2.58
CA LEU A 70 -0.73 -8.34 1.74
C LEU A 70 -0.24 -8.79 0.38
N ALA A 71 0.61 -8.01 -0.27
CA ALA A 71 1.23 -8.41 -1.53
C ALA A 71 1.99 -9.75 -1.41
N LEU A 72 2.75 -9.94 -0.32
CA LEU A 72 3.45 -11.21 -0.05
C LEU A 72 2.49 -12.39 0.18
N LEU A 73 1.35 -12.16 0.83
CA LEU A 73 0.37 -13.20 1.11
C LEU A 73 -0.40 -13.63 -0.13
N ASP A 74 -0.75 -12.67 -0.98
CA ASP A 74 -1.48 -12.90 -2.23
C ASP A 74 -0.56 -13.35 -3.37
N GLY A 75 0.75 -13.14 -3.23
CA GLY A 75 1.74 -13.37 -4.29
C GLY A 75 1.67 -12.34 -5.40
N SER A 76 1.09 -11.17 -5.13
CA SER A 76 0.97 -10.06 -6.06
C SER A 76 2.24 -9.21 -6.09
N GLU A 77 2.44 -8.44 -7.16
CA GLU A 77 3.56 -7.52 -7.33
C GLU A 77 3.48 -6.34 -6.37
N ALA A 78 2.28 -5.82 -6.16
CA ALA A 78 2.01 -4.68 -5.29
C ALA A 78 0.61 -4.77 -4.66
N CYS A 79 0.41 -3.99 -3.62
CA CYS A 79 -0.89 -3.78 -2.99
C CYS A 79 -1.03 -2.28 -2.69
N PHE A 80 -2.23 -1.75 -2.79
CA PHE A 80 -2.55 -0.38 -2.44
C PHE A 80 -3.70 -0.36 -1.43
N ALA A 81 -3.46 0.20 -0.27
CA ALA A 81 -4.45 0.31 0.79
C ALA A 81 -5.36 1.53 0.57
N THR A 82 -6.65 1.33 0.76
CA THR A 82 -7.67 2.38 0.68
C THR A 82 -8.44 2.51 2.00
N ALA A 83 -9.15 3.61 2.17
CA ALA A 83 -9.91 3.88 3.40
C ALA A 83 -11.13 2.96 3.58
N SER A 84 -11.58 2.27 2.53
CA SER A 84 -12.70 1.32 2.58
C SER A 84 -12.64 0.31 1.44
N GLY A 85 -13.32 -0.83 1.61
CA GLY A 85 -13.43 -1.84 0.55
C GLY A 85 -14.08 -1.30 -0.73
N MET A 86 -15.11 -0.44 -0.62
CA MET A 86 -15.73 0.17 -1.78
C MET A 86 -14.80 1.15 -2.51
N ALA A 87 -13.94 1.87 -1.78
CA ALA A 87 -12.90 2.69 -2.41
C ALA A 87 -11.88 1.83 -3.18
N ALA A 88 -11.54 0.64 -2.67
CA ALA A 88 -10.69 -0.31 -3.37
C ALA A 88 -11.35 -0.81 -4.66
N VAL A 89 -12.61 -1.25 -4.60
CA VAL A 89 -13.36 -1.72 -5.77
C VAL A 89 -13.48 -0.61 -6.81
N PHE A 90 -13.97 0.56 -6.41
CA PHE A 90 -14.12 1.69 -7.32
C PHE A 90 -12.78 2.13 -7.93
N GLY A 91 -11.73 2.26 -7.12
CA GLY A 91 -10.40 2.65 -7.59
C GLY A 91 -9.79 1.64 -8.56
N SER A 92 -9.95 0.34 -8.30
CA SER A 92 -9.43 -0.71 -9.20
C SER A 92 -10.10 -0.72 -10.57
N MET A 93 -11.38 -0.33 -10.65
CA MET A 93 -12.10 -0.19 -11.92
C MET A 93 -11.77 1.13 -12.61
N MET A 94 -11.88 2.25 -11.89
CA MET A 94 -11.70 3.59 -12.48
C MET A 94 -10.29 3.90 -12.97
N CYS A 95 -9.27 3.22 -12.45
CA CYS A 95 -7.90 3.39 -12.97
C CYS A 95 -7.68 2.71 -14.34
N GLN A 96 -8.60 1.85 -14.78
CA GLN A 96 -8.47 1.05 -16.01
C GLN A 96 -9.55 1.37 -17.04
N LEU A 97 -10.73 1.89 -16.62
CA LEU A 97 -11.91 2.05 -17.45
C LEU A 97 -12.14 3.52 -17.83
N GLN A 98 -12.72 3.69 -19.01
CA GLN A 98 -13.19 4.98 -19.54
C GLN A 98 -14.67 4.88 -19.88
N ALA A 99 -15.33 6.04 -20.01
CA ALA A 99 -16.72 6.08 -20.43
C ALA A 99 -16.91 5.42 -21.80
N GLY A 100 -17.78 4.41 -21.85
CA GLY A 100 -18.03 3.60 -23.05
C GLY A 100 -17.33 2.24 -23.08
N ASP A 101 -16.46 1.95 -22.12
CA ASP A 101 -15.85 0.63 -21.99
C ASP A 101 -16.87 -0.41 -21.54
N HIS A 102 -16.63 -1.65 -21.91
CA HIS A 102 -17.50 -2.78 -21.58
C HIS A 102 -16.90 -3.63 -20.46
N VAL A 103 -17.68 -3.84 -19.39
CA VAL A 103 -17.26 -4.64 -18.24
C VAL A 103 -18.10 -5.92 -18.19
N VAL A 104 -17.43 -7.06 -18.00
CA VAL A 104 -18.09 -8.35 -17.75
C VAL A 104 -17.78 -8.78 -16.33
N SER A 105 -18.83 -8.93 -15.53
CA SER A 105 -18.71 -9.32 -14.14
C SER A 105 -19.59 -10.52 -13.76
N ALA A 106 -19.27 -11.17 -12.65
CA ALA A 106 -20.11 -12.24 -12.11
C ALA A 106 -21.36 -11.66 -11.45
N SER A 107 -22.49 -12.35 -11.55
CA SER A 107 -23.72 -11.94 -10.85
C SER A 107 -23.63 -12.09 -9.32
N ALA A 108 -22.65 -12.83 -8.81
CA ALA A 108 -22.41 -13.09 -7.39
C ALA A 108 -21.52 -12.04 -6.72
N LEU A 109 -21.64 -10.78 -7.13
CA LEU A 109 -20.95 -9.67 -6.47
C LEU A 109 -21.70 -9.21 -5.20
N PHE A 110 -20.94 -8.60 -4.29
CA PHE A 110 -21.53 -7.84 -3.19
C PHE A 110 -22.45 -6.75 -3.74
N GLY A 111 -23.65 -6.61 -3.12
CA GLY A 111 -24.74 -5.80 -3.69
C GLY A 111 -24.33 -4.39 -4.11
N SER A 112 -23.50 -3.70 -3.31
CA SER A 112 -23.03 -2.35 -3.62
C SER A 112 -22.10 -2.30 -4.85
N CYS A 113 -21.38 -3.37 -5.16
CA CYS A 113 -20.48 -3.40 -6.32
C CYS A 113 -21.24 -3.38 -7.66
N ARG A 114 -22.51 -3.81 -7.67
CA ARG A 114 -23.34 -3.81 -8.89
C ARG A 114 -23.74 -2.43 -9.39
N TYR A 115 -23.63 -1.41 -8.56
CA TYR A 115 -24.00 -0.03 -8.90
C TYR A 115 -22.80 0.82 -9.33
N THR A 116 -21.63 0.24 -9.42
CA THR A 116 -20.38 0.88 -9.87
C THR A 116 -20.04 0.51 -11.33
N GLU A 117 -20.82 -0.35 -11.95
CA GLU A 117 -20.66 -0.78 -13.35
C GLU A 117 -21.24 0.23 -14.35
#